data_024bc5564e22f41cd1a2eff57bc96396
#
_entry.id   024bc5564e22f41cd1a2eff57bc96396
#
_cell.length_a   1.000
_cell.length_b   1.000
_cell.length_c   1.000
_cell.angle_alpha   90.00
_cell.angle_beta   90.00
_cell.angle_gamma   90.00
#
_symmetry.space_group_name_H-M   'P 1'
#
loop_
_entity.id
_entity.type
_entity.pdbx_description
1 polymer ?
#
loop_
_entity_poly.entity_id
_entity_poly.type
_entity_poly.pdbx_seq_one_letter_code
_entity_poly.pdbx_strand_id
1 'polypeptide(L)'
;MSLWIGEHPWRRGLCADRKSRRGGGLLHTALVSDGLNEIGWGHPRYEEIINKGKEFDADLIVQHCRAYAKIEHYHLTHDSWELVRRCPIPVLPVKNGEWGSDMTVMAAVDPMHSHNKPESLDNRVIDAASIAASQLGAELHVVHAYAETARPFAVAGTIKSEHSKAFDALLKDYSIDKDHQHLIDETPLYALKEYSEESNSDIVVMGAISRSRLSEVLIGITTDAALDYIKKDLLIVKPASM
;
A
#
# COMPACT_ATOMS: atom_id res chain seq x y z
N MET A 1 -9.69 -14.26 -10.88
CA MET A 1 -10.77 -13.47 -10.29
C MET A 1 -10.51 -12.03 -10.75
N SER A 2 -11.37 -11.48 -11.58
CA SER A 2 -11.21 -10.11 -12.09
C SER A 2 -11.87 -9.20 -11.09
N LEU A 3 -11.11 -8.36 -10.41
CA LEU A 3 -11.67 -7.29 -9.57
C LEU A 3 -12.31 -6.27 -10.51
N TRP A 4 -13.62 -6.25 -10.54
CA TRP A 4 -14.40 -5.23 -11.22
C TRP A 4 -14.64 -4.10 -10.21
N ILE A 5 -14.00 -2.94 -10.39
CA ILE A 5 -14.24 -1.74 -9.59
C ILE A 5 -15.13 -0.83 -10.44
N GLY A 6 -16.42 -0.79 -10.11
CA GLY A 6 -17.43 -0.02 -10.84
C GLY A 6 -17.32 1.51 -10.62
N GLU A 7 -18.22 2.28 -11.21
CA GLU A 7 -18.32 3.73 -11.43
C GLU A 7 -18.02 4.69 -10.25
N HIS A 8 -16.80 4.68 -9.65
CA HIS A 8 -16.42 5.59 -8.55
C HIS A 8 -14.92 5.94 -8.54
N PRO A 9 -14.38 6.80 -7.66
CA PRO A 9 -13.21 7.64 -7.89
C PRO A 9 -11.94 6.95 -8.42
N TRP A 10 -11.81 5.62 -8.30
CA TRP A 10 -10.82 4.86 -9.08
C TRP A 10 -11.47 4.33 -10.36
N ARG A 11 -11.66 5.20 -11.31
CA ARG A 11 -12.35 4.87 -12.57
C ARG A 11 -11.55 3.96 -13.49
N ARG A 12 -10.23 3.87 -13.31
CA ARG A 12 -9.31 3.18 -14.22
C ARG A 12 -8.28 2.37 -13.45
N GLY A 13 -8.53 1.09 -13.26
CA GLY A 13 -7.57 0.15 -12.68
C GLY A 13 -6.80 -0.61 -13.76
N LEU A 14 -5.49 -0.70 -13.64
CA LEU A 14 -4.66 -1.55 -14.48
C LEU A 14 -4.28 -2.81 -13.70
N CYS A 15 -4.74 -3.98 -14.17
CA CYS A 15 -4.33 -5.26 -13.61
C CYS A 15 -3.21 -5.86 -14.46
N ALA A 16 -2.04 -6.07 -13.87
CA ALA A 16 -0.90 -6.69 -14.52
C ALA A 16 -0.74 -8.15 -14.06
N ASP A 17 -1.06 -9.11 -14.92
CA ASP A 17 -0.89 -10.54 -14.67
C ASP A 17 0.16 -11.16 -15.59
N ARG A 18 0.76 -12.26 -15.13
CA ARG A 18 1.73 -13.05 -15.89
C ARG A 18 1.07 -14.28 -16.48
N LYS A 19 0.66 -14.24 -17.74
CA LYS A 19 0.24 -15.47 -18.44
C LYS A 19 1.41 -16.37 -18.81
N SER A 20 1.16 -17.66 -18.70
CA SER A 20 2.02 -18.81 -18.96
C SER A 20 2.79 -18.75 -20.27
N ARG A 21 4.03 -19.28 -20.22
CA ARG A 21 4.91 -19.48 -21.36
C ARG A 21 4.24 -20.32 -22.47
N ARG A 22 4.07 -19.75 -23.65
CA ARG A 22 4.15 -20.46 -24.92
C ARG A 22 5.07 -19.68 -25.83
N GLY A 23 6.27 -20.25 -26.08
CA GLY A 23 7.21 -19.72 -27.05
C GLY A 23 7.97 -18.49 -26.60
N GLY A 24 9.15 -18.67 -26.05
CA GLY A 24 10.32 -17.76 -26.03
C GLY A 24 10.22 -16.31 -25.55
N GLY A 25 9.07 -15.75 -25.26
CA GLY A 25 8.87 -14.36 -24.83
C GLY A 25 8.01 -14.26 -23.58
N LEU A 26 8.32 -13.26 -22.71
CA LEU A 26 7.49 -12.94 -21.54
C LEU A 26 6.26 -12.18 -21.99
N LEU A 27 5.10 -12.84 -21.98
CA LEU A 27 3.81 -12.25 -22.28
C LEU A 27 3.29 -11.52 -21.05
N HIS A 28 2.97 -10.25 -21.17
CA HIS A 28 2.34 -9.46 -20.12
C HIS A 28 0.91 -9.11 -20.57
N THR A 29 -0.08 -9.40 -19.74
CA THR A 29 -1.45 -8.98 -20.00
C THR A 29 -1.77 -7.84 -19.03
N ALA A 30 -2.12 -6.69 -19.55
CA ALA A 30 -2.72 -5.61 -18.82
C ALA A 30 -4.24 -5.69 -19.02
N LEU A 31 -5.01 -5.71 -17.94
CA LEU A 31 -6.47 -5.60 -17.96
C LEU A 31 -6.81 -4.18 -17.51
N VAL A 32 -7.49 -3.45 -18.36
CA VAL A 32 -8.06 -2.15 -18.01
C VAL A 32 -9.51 -2.37 -17.59
N SER A 33 -10.04 -1.54 -16.68
CA SER A 33 -11.40 -1.64 -16.14
C SER A 33 -12.51 -1.68 -17.19
N ASP A 34 -12.24 -1.23 -18.40
CA ASP A 34 -13.19 -1.19 -19.52
C ASP A 34 -13.25 -2.49 -20.35
N GLY A 35 -12.68 -3.59 -19.84
CA GLY A 35 -12.67 -4.88 -20.53
C GLY A 35 -11.66 -4.98 -21.67
N LEU A 36 -10.81 -3.98 -21.86
CA LEU A 36 -9.72 -4.02 -22.82
C LEU A 36 -8.61 -4.94 -22.32
N ASN A 37 -8.28 -5.97 -23.12
CA ASN A 37 -7.13 -6.83 -22.88
C ASN A 37 -6.02 -6.41 -23.85
N GLU A 38 -4.95 -5.83 -23.31
CA GLU A 38 -3.78 -5.49 -24.09
C GLU A 38 -2.59 -6.36 -23.72
N ILE A 39 -1.83 -6.79 -24.72
CA ILE A 39 -0.60 -7.57 -24.52
C ILE A 39 0.58 -6.65 -24.81
N GLY A 40 1.29 -6.26 -23.76
CA GLY A 40 2.51 -5.48 -23.86
C GLY A 40 3.75 -6.37 -23.94
N TRP A 41 4.74 -5.94 -24.72
CA TRP A 41 6.07 -6.55 -24.83
C TRP A 41 7.10 -5.48 -24.48
N GLY A 42 7.66 -5.55 -23.30
CA GLY A 42 8.67 -4.61 -22.87
C GLY A 42 9.69 -5.23 -21.93
N HIS A 43 10.91 -4.69 -21.92
CA HIS A 43 11.93 -5.06 -20.97
C HIS A 43 12.71 -3.81 -20.55
N PRO A 44 12.78 -3.50 -19.24
CA PRO A 44 12.25 -4.29 -18.12
C PRO A 44 10.72 -4.15 -17.97
N ARG A 45 10.09 -5.19 -17.45
CA ARG A 45 8.64 -5.33 -17.35
C ARG A 45 7.97 -4.21 -16.55
N TYR A 46 8.57 -3.81 -15.43
CA TYR A 46 7.99 -2.77 -14.56
C TYR A 46 7.85 -1.43 -15.28
N GLU A 47 8.78 -1.08 -16.19
CA GLU A 47 8.72 0.15 -16.97
C GLU A 47 7.53 0.14 -17.93
N GLU A 48 7.29 -0.99 -18.59
CA GLU A 48 6.15 -1.16 -19.48
C GLU A 48 4.82 -1.02 -18.71
N ILE A 49 4.72 -1.63 -17.53
CA ILE A 49 3.53 -1.47 -16.67
C ILE A 49 3.32 -0.01 -16.27
N ILE A 50 4.37 0.70 -15.89
CA ILE A 50 4.30 2.13 -15.53
C ILE A 50 3.86 2.96 -16.73
N ASN A 51 4.43 2.72 -17.92
CA ASN A 51 4.12 3.46 -19.12
C ASN A 51 2.67 3.23 -19.54
N LYS A 52 2.20 1.99 -19.51
CA LYS A 52 0.79 1.65 -19.76
C LYS A 52 -0.14 2.28 -18.72
N GLY A 53 0.21 2.22 -17.44
CA GLY A 53 -0.56 2.90 -16.39
C GLY A 53 -0.73 4.39 -16.65
N LYS A 54 0.33 5.07 -17.13
CA LYS A 54 0.27 6.48 -17.51
C LYS A 54 -0.54 6.71 -18.79
N GLU A 55 -0.37 5.85 -19.81
CA GLU A 55 -1.11 5.93 -21.06
C GLU A 55 -2.62 5.82 -20.86
N PHE A 56 -3.04 4.92 -19.96
CA PHE A 56 -4.45 4.74 -19.59
C PHE A 56 -4.95 5.71 -18.53
N ASP A 57 -4.09 6.61 -18.02
CA ASP A 57 -4.40 7.50 -16.90
C ASP A 57 -4.98 6.70 -15.70
N ALA A 58 -4.30 5.62 -15.36
CA ALA A 58 -4.75 4.69 -14.33
C ALA A 58 -4.62 5.30 -12.93
N ASP A 59 -5.65 5.13 -12.11
CA ASP A 59 -5.68 5.56 -10.70
C ASP A 59 -5.02 4.53 -9.77
N LEU A 60 -4.97 3.27 -10.19
CA LEU A 60 -4.44 2.15 -9.42
C LEU A 60 -3.85 1.08 -10.35
N ILE A 61 -2.70 0.54 -9.98
CA ILE A 61 -2.13 -0.66 -10.60
C ILE A 61 -2.26 -1.84 -9.63
N VAL A 62 -2.96 -2.89 -10.07
CA VAL A 62 -3.09 -4.14 -9.32
C VAL A 62 -2.17 -5.18 -9.94
N GLN A 63 -1.25 -5.71 -9.15
CA GLN A 63 -0.29 -6.71 -9.61
C GLN A 63 -0.42 -8.01 -8.80
N HIS A 64 -0.71 -9.11 -9.47
CA HIS A 64 -0.69 -10.42 -8.81
C HIS A 64 0.76 -10.86 -8.52
N CYS A 65 1.06 -11.08 -7.24
CA CYS A 65 2.33 -11.58 -6.76
C CYS A 65 2.22 -13.10 -6.51
N ARG A 66 3.01 -13.90 -7.21
CA ARG A 66 3.03 -15.35 -6.95
C ARG A 66 3.72 -15.61 -5.61
N ALA A 67 2.98 -16.17 -4.65
CA ALA A 67 3.58 -16.79 -3.49
C ALA A 67 4.33 -18.07 -3.91
N TYR A 68 5.61 -18.17 -3.62
CA TYR A 68 6.30 -19.45 -3.69
C TYR A 68 5.93 -20.25 -2.44
N ALA A 69 5.10 -21.26 -2.60
CA ALA A 69 4.45 -22.06 -1.55
C ALA A 69 5.40 -22.84 -0.59
N LYS A 70 6.69 -22.55 -0.55
CA LYS A 70 7.68 -23.24 0.28
C LYS A 70 8.40 -22.35 1.30
N ILE A 71 8.13 -21.06 1.35
CA ILE A 71 8.82 -20.13 2.24
C ILE A 71 7.77 -19.32 2.97
N GLU A 72 7.89 -19.19 4.27
CA GLU A 72 6.98 -18.43 5.15
C GLU A 72 6.94 -16.91 4.86
N HIS A 73 7.71 -16.45 3.89
CA HIS A 73 7.83 -15.06 3.46
C HIS A 73 7.37 -14.90 2.01
N TYR A 74 6.59 -13.84 1.76
CA TYR A 74 6.20 -13.46 0.42
C TYR A 74 7.32 -12.66 -0.24
N HIS A 75 8.12 -13.31 -1.06
CA HIS A 75 9.14 -12.60 -1.83
C HIS A 75 8.54 -11.98 -3.08
N LEU A 76 8.53 -10.66 -3.13
CA LEU A 76 8.25 -9.94 -4.37
C LEU A 76 9.34 -10.26 -5.41
N THR A 77 8.95 -10.41 -6.66
CA THR A 77 9.93 -10.51 -7.75
C THR A 77 10.66 -9.18 -7.93
N HIS A 78 11.83 -9.19 -8.55
CA HIS A 78 12.56 -7.96 -8.88
C HIS A 78 11.68 -6.92 -9.60
N ASP A 79 10.90 -7.36 -10.59
CA ASP A 79 9.97 -6.48 -11.30
C ASP A 79 8.90 -5.88 -10.38
N SER A 80 8.36 -6.65 -9.44
CA SER A 80 7.38 -6.16 -8.47
C SER A 80 8.00 -5.12 -7.52
N TRP A 81 9.23 -5.36 -7.07
CA TRP A 81 9.98 -4.42 -6.26
C TRP A 81 10.24 -3.10 -7.00
N GLU A 82 10.72 -3.18 -8.24
CA GLU A 82 10.98 -1.99 -9.04
C GLU A 82 9.69 -1.24 -9.38
N LEU A 83 8.59 -1.96 -9.61
CA LEU A 83 7.28 -1.35 -9.79
C LEU A 83 6.86 -0.54 -8.55
N VAL A 84 6.90 -1.15 -7.36
CA VAL A 84 6.58 -0.47 -6.10
C VAL A 84 7.51 0.71 -5.85
N ARG A 85 8.78 0.61 -6.18
CA ARG A 85 9.77 1.68 -5.98
C ARG A 85 9.57 2.87 -6.92
N ARG A 86 9.27 2.64 -8.18
CA ARG A 86 9.35 3.64 -9.26
C ARG A 86 8.00 4.15 -9.74
N CYS A 87 6.93 3.38 -9.53
CA CYS A 87 5.61 3.76 -10.01
C CYS A 87 5.07 4.97 -9.24
N PRO A 88 4.67 6.06 -9.93
CA PRO A 88 4.01 7.20 -9.30
C PRO A 88 2.52 6.93 -8.99
N ILE A 89 1.92 5.96 -9.69
CA ILE A 89 0.55 5.51 -9.48
C ILE A 89 0.53 4.57 -8.28
N PRO A 90 -0.52 4.59 -7.42
CA PRO A 90 -0.68 3.60 -6.36
C PRO A 90 -0.58 2.16 -6.88
N VAL A 91 0.12 1.30 -6.15
CA VAL A 91 0.33 -0.11 -6.54
C VAL A 91 -0.20 -1.02 -5.45
N LEU A 92 -1.03 -1.98 -5.83
CA LEU A 92 -1.54 -3.05 -4.97
C LEU A 92 -0.93 -4.39 -5.41
N PRO A 93 0.19 -4.84 -4.81
CA PRO A 93 0.69 -6.19 -4.97
C PRO A 93 -0.23 -7.18 -4.21
N VAL A 94 -1.04 -7.92 -4.94
CA VAL A 94 -1.95 -8.93 -4.38
C VAL A 94 -1.19 -10.22 -4.13
N LYS A 95 -1.16 -10.67 -2.89
CA LYS A 95 -0.41 -11.84 -2.44
C LYS A 95 -1.30 -13.10 -2.38
N ASN A 96 -2.46 -13.00 -1.76
CA ASN A 96 -3.31 -14.14 -1.44
C ASN A 96 -4.59 -14.23 -2.29
N GLY A 97 -5.15 -13.11 -2.71
CA GLY A 97 -6.33 -13.08 -3.59
C GLY A 97 -7.65 -13.64 -3.04
N GLU A 98 -7.69 -14.03 -1.77
CA GLU A 98 -8.89 -14.49 -1.08
C GLU A 98 -9.28 -13.45 -0.03
N TRP A 99 -10.26 -12.61 -0.37
CA TRP A 99 -10.84 -11.65 0.54
C TRP A 99 -12.19 -12.16 1.04
N GLY A 100 -12.46 -11.96 2.33
CA GLY A 100 -13.71 -12.38 2.96
C GLY A 100 -14.92 -11.53 2.55
N SER A 101 -16.09 -11.86 3.10
CA SER A 101 -17.32 -11.04 2.95
C SER A 101 -17.28 -9.78 3.83
N ASP A 102 -16.63 -9.87 4.98
CA ASP A 102 -16.52 -8.80 5.98
C ASP A 102 -15.11 -8.22 5.92
N MET A 103 -14.86 -7.45 4.84
CA MET A 103 -13.53 -6.93 4.55
C MET A 103 -13.16 -5.78 5.48
N THR A 104 -11.86 -5.72 5.80
CA THR A 104 -11.26 -4.63 6.58
C THR A 104 -10.08 -4.02 5.83
N VAL A 105 -10.10 -2.71 5.67
CA VAL A 105 -8.99 -1.91 5.13
C VAL A 105 -8.33 -1.14 6.26
N MET A 106 -7.03 -1.29 6.42
CA MET A 106 -6.24 -0.61 7.43
C MET A 106 -5.35 0.48 6.80
N ALA A 107 -5.53 1.74 7.19
CA ALA A 107 -4.66 2.84 6.80
C ALA A 107 -3.55 3.04 7.83
N ALA A 108 -2.28 2.92 7.42
CA ALA A 108 -1.11 3.13 8.25
C ALA A 108 -0.55 4.54 8.06
N VAL A 109 -0.62 5.38 9.09
CA VAL A 109 -0.23 6.80 9.03
C VAL A 109 0.89 7.14 10.01
N ASP A 110 1.63 8.20 9.72
CA ASP A 110 2.66 8.75 10.61
C ASP A 110 2.55 10.29 10.67
N PRO A 111 1.59 10.82 11.47
CA PRO A 111 1.34 12.25 11.58
C PRO A 111 2.50 13.04 12.22
N MET A 112 3.50 12.36 12.79
CA MET A 112 4.71 13.01 13.28
C MET A 112 5.72 13.32 12.18
N HIS A 113 5.41 12.94 10.93
CA HIS A 113 6.24 13.16 9.74
C HIS A 113 7.69 12.72 9.92
N SER A 114 7.88 11.58 10.58
CA SER A 114 9.19 11.00 10.82
C SER A 114 9.98 10.87 9.51
N HIS A 115 11.26 11.12 9.55
CA HIS A 115 12.16 10.95 8.40
C HIS A 115 11.89 11.87 7.18
N ASN A 116 11.47 13.12 7.39
CA ASN A 116 11.17 14.10 6.32
C ASN A 116 10.09 13.60 5.33
N LYS A 117 9.08 12.95 5.82
CA LYS A 117 7.92 12.56 5.06
C LYS A 117 7.10 13.80 4.68
N PRO A 118 6.62 13.91 3.42
CA PRO A 118 5.71 14.99 3.04
C PRO A 118 4.41 14.93 3.84
N GLU A 119 3.98 16.06 4.41
CA GLU A 119 2.75 16.15 5.23
C GLU A 119 1.51 15.62 4.50
N SER A 120 1.41 15.87 3.19
CA SER A 120 0.27 15.42 2.38
C SER A 120 0.21 13.90 2.17
N LEU A 121 1.26 13.13 2.50
CA LEU A 121 1.26 11.70 2.23
C LEU A 121 0.28 10.94 3.10
N ASP A 122 0.09 11.33 4.38
CA ASP A 122 -0.88 10.68 5.25
C ASP A 122 -2.31 10.90 4.78
N ASN A 123 -2.64 12.12 4.34
CA ASN A 123 -3.95 12.41 3.76
C ASN A 123 -4.19 11.52 2.53
N ARG A 124 -3.21 11.38 1.64
CA ARG A 124 -3.32 10.49 0.48
C ARG A 124 -3.49 9.03 0.86
N VAL A 125 -2.85 8.58 1.93
CA VAL A 125 -3.03 7.20 2.46
C VAL A 125 -4.45 7.01 2.96
N ILE A 126 -4.99 7.95 3.75
CA ILE A 126 -6.36 7.87 4.26
C ILE A 126 -7.37 7.97 3.10
N ASP A 127 -7.15 8.87 2.15
CA ASP A 127 -8.01 9.02 0.97
C ASP A 127 -8.05 7.72 0.16
N ALA A 128 -6.88 7.13 -0.13
CA ALA A 128 -6.79 5.87 -0.87
C ALA A 128 -7.46 4.71 -0.10
N ALA A 129 -7.27 4.64 1.22
CA ALA A 129 -7.90 3.65 2.07
C ALA A 129 -9.43 3.83 2.13
N SER A 130 -9.90 5.07 2.24
CA SER A 130 -11.33 5.40 2.24
C SER A 130 -12.00 5.01 0.92
N ILE A 131 -11.33 5.28 -0.20
CA ILE A 131 -11.79 4.88 -1.53
C ILE A 131 -11.84 3.34 -1.62
N ALA A 132 -10.77 2.65 -1.19
CA ALA A 132 -10.73 1.19 -1.20
C ALA A 132 -11.84 0.59 -0.34
N ALA A 133 -12.00 1.07 0.89
CA ALA A 133 -13.04 0.60 1.80
C ALA A 133 -14.45 0.82 1.21
N SER A 134 -14.73 2.01 0.68
CA SER A 134 -16.01 2.32 0.05
C SER A 134 -16.31 1.42 -1.15
N GLN A 135 -15.32 1.17 -2.01
CA GLN A 135 -15.48 0.34 -3.21
C GLN A 135 -15.69 -1.14 -2.91
N LEU A 136 -15.05 -1.63 -1.85
CA LEU A 136 -15.10 -3.03 -1.44
C LEU A 136 -16.21 -3.31 -0.42
N GLY A 137 -16.91 -2.28 0.07
CA GLY A 137 -17.86 -2.43 1.16
C GLY A 137 -17.19 -2.85 2.47
N ALA A 138 -15.94 -2.42 2.67
CA ALA A 138 -15.09 -2.79 3.78
C ALA A 138 -15.14 -1.77 4.93
N GLU A 139 -14.82 -2.19 6.14
CA GLU A 139 -14.58 -1.30 7.26
C GLU A 139 -13.20 -0.63 7.13
N LEU A 140 -13.13 0.66 7.45
CA LEU A 140 -11.88 1.41 7.45
C LEU A 140 -11.36 1.61 8.86
N HIS A 141 -10.17 1.11 9.14
CA HIS A 141 -9.42 1.36 10.35
C HIS A 141 -8.20 2.21 10.07
N VAL A 142 -7.86 3.13 10.97
CA VAL A 142 -6.64 3.95 10.85
C VAL A 142 -5.74 3.67 12.04
N VAL A 143 -4.47 3.38 11.74
CA VAL A 143 -3.48 2.97 12.71
C VAL A 143 -2.29 3.93 12.68
N HIS A 144 -1.91 4.43 13.86
CA HIS A 144 -0.67 5.14 14.10
C HIS A 144 0.12 4.44 15.20
N ALA A 145 1.39 4.13 14.92
CA ALA A 145 2.30 3.51 15.87
C ALA A 145 3.25 4.55 16.49
N TYR A 146 3.52 4.42 17.78
CA TYR A 146 4.53 5.19 18.49
C TYR A 146 5.29 4.26 19.46
N ALA A 147 6.49 4.61 19.86
CA ALA A 147 7.23 3.83 20.85
C ALA A 147 7.71 4.74 22.00
N GLU A 148 7.16 4.55 23.18
CA GLU A 148 7.58 5.32 24.37
C GLU A 148 9.07 5.12 24.71
N THR A 149 9.60 3.93 24.43
CA THR A 149 11.01 3.59 24.64
C THR A 149 11.98 4.28 23.69
N ALA A 150 11.48 4.92 22.62
CA ALA A 150 12.33 5.58 21.62
C ALA A 150 13.08 6.81 22.18
N ARG A 151 12.62 7.38 23.31
CA ARG A 151 13.25 8.52 23.99
C ARG A 151 13.44 8.22 25.46
N PRO A 152 14.53 7.53 25.87
CA PRO A 152 14.73 7.03 27.24
C PRO A 152 14.77 8.10 28.34
N PHE A 153 14.88 9.38 27.99
CA PHE A 153 14.89 10.52 28.94
C PHE A 153 13.62 11.37 28.87
N ALA A 154 12.62 10.97 28.07
CA ALA A 154 11.33 11.66 28.02
C ALA A 154 10.54 11.39 29.32
N VAL A 155 9.74 12.36 29.73
CA VAL A 155 8.79 12.15 30.83
C VAL A 155 7.74 11.14 30.36
N ALA A 156 7.44 10.14 31.18
CA ALA A 156 6.47 9.11 30.86
C ALA A 156 5.13 9.74 30.42
N GLY A 157 4.56 9.22 29.34
CA GLY A 157 3.30 9.70 28.74
C GLY A 157 3.42 10.95 27.86
N THR A 158 4.59 11.63 27.80
CA THR A 158 4.75 12.81 26.94
C THR A 158 4.69 12.40 25.46
N ILE A 159 5.39 11.34 25.10
CA ILE A 159 5.42 10.81 23.72
C ILE A 159 4.01 10.43 23.29
N LYS A 160 3.30 9.64 24.07
CA LYS A 160 1.90 9.26 23.81
C LYS A 160 1.02 10.50 23.58
N SER A 161 1.15 11.51 24.45
CA SER A 161 0.35 12.74 24.34
C SER A 161 0.65 13.52 23.06
N GLU A 162 1.91 13.62 22.64
CA GLU A 162 2.31 14.28 21.40
C GLU A 162 1.75 13.54 20.18
N HIS A 163 1.92 12.22 20.13
CA HIS A 163 1.42 11.36 19.06
C HIS A 163 -0.12 11.36 18.98
N SER A 164 -0.81 11.31 20.13
CA SER A 164 -2.27 11.39 20.17
C SER A 164 -2.78 12.71 19.59
N LYS A 165 -2.18 13.85 19.98
CA LYS A 165 -2.58 15.16 19.44
C LYS A 165 -2.36 15.26 17.93
N ALA A 166 -1.23 14.77 17.43
CA ALA A 166 -0.94 14.78 16.00
C ALA A 166 -1.90 13.87 15.25
N PHE A 167 -2.21 12.70 15.80
CA PHE A 167 -3.17 11.75 15.23
C PHE A 167 -4.60 12.31 15.21
N ASP A 168 -5.08 12.89 16.31
CA ASP A 168 -6.38 13.55 16.37
C ASP A 168 -6.46 14.74 15.39
N ALA A 169 -5.38 15.49 15.24
CA ALA A 169 -5.31 16.61 14.29
C ALA A 169 -5.39 16.14 12.84
N LEU A 170 -4.71 15.04 12.50
CA LEU A 170 -4.77 14.43 11.16
C LEU A 170 -6.17 13.94 10.83
N LEU A 171 -6.85 13.30 11.80
CA LEU A 171 -8.15 12.67 11.56
C LEU A 171 -9.34 13.64 11.70
N LYS A 172 -9.10 14.88 12.07
CA LYS A 172 -10.17 15.87 12.34
C LYS A 172 -11.15 16.05 11.18
N ASP A 173 -10.62 16.01 9.95
CA ASP A 173 -11.39 16.28 8.73
C ASP A 173 -11.94 14.99 8.09
N TYR A 174 -11.76 13.83 8.75
CA TYR A 174 -12.23 12.53 8.31
C TYR A 174 -13.36 12.02 9.21
N SER A 175 -14.40 11.45 8.59
CA SER A 175 -15.52 10.83 9.32
C SER A 175 -15.19 9.36 9.62
N ILE A 176 -14.29 9.13 10.58
CA ILE A 176 -13.85 7.79 11.01
C ILE A 176 -14.26 7.63 12.47
N ASP A 177 -14.97 6.57 12.78
CA ASP A 177 -15.43 6.30 14.14
C ASP A 177 -14.24 6.11 15.10
N LYS A 178 -14.41 6.54 16.37
CA LYS A 178 -13.32 6.45 17.36
C LYS A 178 -12.85 5.01 17.61
N ASP A 179 -13.75 4.04 17.50
CA ASP A 179 -13.44 2.62 17.67
C ASP A 179 -12.57 2.08 16.50
N HIS A 180 -12.52 2.81 15.39
CA HIS A 180 -11.67 2.49 14.22
C HIS A 180 -10.37 3.31 14.16
N GLN A 181 -10.07 4.08 15.22
CA GLN A 181 -8.85 4.88 15.34
C GLN A 181 -7.91 4.25 16.36
N HIS A 182 -6.75 3.79 15.95
CA HIS A 182 -5.84 3.00 16.79
C HIS A 182 -4.48 3.65 16.95
N LEU A 183 -4.16 4.00 18.20
CA LEU A 183 -2.85 4.51 18.62
C LEU A 183 -2.12 3.41 19.38
N ILE A 184 -1.09 2.82 18.78
CA ILE A 184 -0.44 1.61 19.26
C ILE A 184 0.97 1.92 19.78
N ASP A 185 1.25 1.54 21.04
CA ASP A 185 2.59 1.70 21.65
C ASP A 185 3.50 0.54 21.25
N GLU A 186 4.01 0.62 20.03
CA GLU A 186 4.92 -0.35 19.44
C GLU A 186 5.72 0.26 18.29
N THR A 187 6.77 -0.41 17.86
CA THR A 187 7.48 -0.01 16.64
C THR A 187 6.57 -0.15 15.41
N PRO A 188 6.68 0.72 14.41
CA PRO A 188 5.74 0.75 13.28
C PRO A 188 5.56 -0.59 12.58
N LEU A 189 6.65 -1.32 12.31
CA LEU A 189 6.55 -2.61 11.63
C LEU A 189 5.82 -3.67 12.47
N TYR A 190 6.12 -3.71 13.77
CA TYR A 190 5.50 -4.65 14.68
C TYR A 190 4.00 -4.35 14.86
N ALA A 191 3.66 -3.08 15.09
CA ALA A 191 2.28 -2.63 15.19
C ALA A 191 1.46 -2.99 13.93
N LEU A 192 2.02 -2.73 12.74
CA LEU A 192 1.33 -3.06 11.49
C LEU A 192 1.13 -4.55 11.31
N LYS A 193 2.14 -5.37 11.64
CA LYS A 193 2.06 -6.81 11.52
C LYS A 193 1.03 -7.39 12.48
N GLU A 194 1.19 -7.15 13.78
CA GLU A 194 0.31 -7.71 14.83
C GLU A 194 -1.13 -7.21 14.63
N TYR A 195 -1.33 -5.89 14.48
CA TYR A 195 -2.67 -5.35 14.33
C TYR A 195 -3.37 -5.82 13.05
N SER A 196 -2.65 -5.96 11.93
CA SER A 196 -3.26 -6.48 10.70
C SER A 196 -3.68 -7.94 10.81
N GLU A 197 -3.02 -8.74 11.66
CA GLU A 197 -3.42 -10.11 11.96
C GLU A 197 -4.60 -10.14 12.96
N GLU A 198 -4.56 -9.36 14.04
CA GLU A 198 -5.61 -9.27 15.06
C GLU A 198 -6.93 -8.74 14.53
N SER A 199 -6.89 -7.66 13.75
CA SER A 199 -8.08 -7.06 13.11
C SER A 199 -8.55 -7.83 11.87
N ASN A 200 -7.85 -8.90 11.51
CA ASN A 200 -8.06 -9.64 10.27
C ASN A 200 -8.15 -8.75 9.03
N SER A 201 -7.33 -7.68 8.98
CA SER A 201 -7.32 -6.77 7.84
C SER A 201 -7.02 -7.51 6.55
N ASP A 202 -7.74 -7.20 5.47
CA ASP A 202 -7.49 -7.79 4.15
C ASP A 202 -6.45 -6.97 3.39
N ILE A 203 -6.53 -5.64 3.50
CA ILE A 203 -5.65 -4.70 2.82
C ILE A 203 -5.05 -3.71 3.82
N VAL A 204 -3.74 -3.57 3.78
CA VAL A 204 -3.01 -2.52 4.51
C VAL A 204 -2.57 -1.44 3.53
N VAL A 205 -3.04 -0.21 3.73
CA VAL A 205 -2.68 0.96 2.91
C VAL A 205 -1.59 1.74 3.61
N MET A 206 -0.48 1.98 2.94
CA MET A 206 0.64 2.71 3.52
C MET A 206 1.36 3.60 2.51
N GLY A 207 1.98 4.65 3.03
CA GLY A 207 2.80 5.56 2.25
C GLY A 207 4.20 5.02 1.98
N ALA A 208 4.72 5.22 0.76
CA ALA A 208 6.11 4.94 0.45
C ALA A 208 6.81 6.17 -0.13
N ILE A 209 7.92 6.55 0.48
CA ILE A 209 8.78 7.63 0.00
C ILE A 209 9.92 7.00 -0.78
N SER A 210 9.97 7.29 -2.09
CA SER A 210 11.11 6.90 -2.90
C SER A 210 12.21 7.95 -2.74
N ARG A 211 13.39 7.52 -2.30
CA ARG A 211 14.58 8.38 -2.20
C ARG A 211 15.57 7.97 -3.27
N SER A 212 15.96 8.89 -4.15
CA SER A 212 17.06 8.63 -5.08
C SER A 212 18.39 8.92 -4.39
N ARG A 213 19.29 7.95 -4.33
CA ARG A 213 20.70 8.16 -4.03
C ARG A 213 21.50 7.66 -5.23
N LEU A 214 22.14 8.60 -5.94
CA LEU A 214 23.11 8.41 -7.03
C LEU A 214 22.69 7.47 -8.19
N SER A 215 22.09 6.34 -7.98
CA SER A 215 21.60 5.42 -9.02
C SER A 215 20.53 4.47 -8.53
N GLU A 216 20.19 4.52 -7.25
CA GLU A 216 19.20 3.61 -6.64
C GLU A 216 18.01 4.37 -6.08
N VAL A 217 16.82 3.90 -6.43
CA VAL A 217 15.57 4.35 -5.82
C VAL A 217 15.29 3.46 -4.62
N LEU A 218 15.42 4.04 -3.41
CA LEU A 218 15.16 3.35 -2.15
C LEU A 218 13.73 3.66 -1.68
N ILE A 219 13.08 2.65 -1.14
CA ILE A 219 11.80 2.81 -0.39
C ILE A 219 12.14 3.00 1.08
N GLY A 220 11.22 3.60 1.85
CA GLY A 220 11.38 3.72 3.30
C GLY A 220 11.52 2.34 3.97
N ILE A 221 12.36 2.25 5.01
CA ILE A 221 12.70 1.01 5.71
C ILE A 221 11.44 0.26 6.18
N THR A 222 10.44 0.97 6.70
CA THR A 222 9.19 0.36 7.17
C THR A 222 8.40 -0.26 6.02
N THR A 223 8.34 0.39 4.86
CA THR A 223 7.63 -0.13 3.69
C THR A 223 8.36 -1.34 3.10
N ASP A 224 9.68 -1.29 3.04
CA ASP A 224 10.53 -2.39 2.60
C ASP A 224 10.26 -3.65 3.45
N ALA A 225 10.35 -3.50 4.76
CA ALA A 225 10.08 -4.58 5.69
C ALA A 225 8.61 -5.05 5.66
N ALA A 226 7.65 -4.13 5.53
CA ALA A 226 6.23 -4.47 5.46
C ALA A 226 5.91 -5.36 4.25
N LEU A 227 6.51 -5.10 3.09
CA LEU A 227 6.34 -5.91 1.89
C LEU A 227 6.79 -7.37 2.07
N ASP A 228 7.83 -7.60 2.88
CA ASP A 228 8.36 -8.95 3.15
C ASP A 228 7.63 -9.67 4.30
N TYR A 229 7.25 -8.94 5.35
CA TYR A 229 6.80 -9.56 6.61
C TYR A 229 5.29 -9.52 6.84
N ILE A 230 4.56 -8.58 6.22
CA ILE A 230 3.09 -8.53 6.34
C ILE A 230 2.47 -9.49 5.32
N LYS A 231 1.65 -10.43 5.80
CA LYS A 231 1.00 -11.45 4.97
C LYS A 231 -0.21 -10.91 4.19
N LYS A 232 -0.71 -9.76 4.60
CA LYS A 232 -1.88 -9.10 3.99
C LYS A 232 -1.49 -8.39 2.68
N ASP A 233 -2.48 -8.08 1.87
CA ASP A 233 -2.26 -7.30 0.67
C ASP A 233 -1.90 -5.85 1.02
N LEU A 234 -0.94 -5.27 0.31
CA LEU A 234 -0.40 -3.95 0.64
C LEU A 234 -0.68 -2.96 -0.49
N LEU A 235 -1.51 -1.96 -0.23
CA LEU A 235 -1.68 -0.84 -1.15
C LEU A 235 -0.65 0.24 -0.84
N ILE A 236 0.27 0.44 -1.76
CA ILE A 236 1.38 1.39 -1.61
C ILE A 236 1.04 2.70 -2.33
N VAL A 237 1.00 3.78 -1.56
CA VAL A 237 0.69 5.14 -2.02
C VAL A 237 1.96 6.00 -2.05
N LYS A 238 2.14 6.78 -3.10
CA LYS A 238 3.26 7.72 -3.25
C LYS A 238 2.85 9.15 -2.92
N PRO A 239 3.80 10.02 -2.51
CA PRO A 239 3.55 11.45 -2.49
C PRO A 239 3.09 11.95 -3.86
N ALA A 240 2.36 13.05 -3.90
CA ALA A 240 2.12 13.74 -5.16
C ALA A 240 3.47 14.10 -5.78
N SER A 241 3.62 13.87 -7.10
CA SER A 241 4.80 14.35 -7.83
C SER A 241 4.84 15.87 -7.69
N MET A 242 5.95 16.39 -7.19
CA MET A 242 6.23 17.82 -7.26
C MET A 242 6.55 18.22 -8.68
#